data_4c1aac24efcd393caff5366d55f37b44
#
_entry.id   4c1aac24efcd393caff5366d55f37b44
#
_cell.length_a   1.000
_cell.length_b   1.000
_cell.length_c   1.000
_cell.angle_alpha   90.00
_cell.angle_beta   90.00
_cell.angle_gamma   90.00
#
_symmetry.space_group_name_H-M   'P 1'
#
loop_
_entity.id
_entity.type
_entity.pdbx_description
1 polymer ?
#
loop_
_entity_poly.entity_id
_entity_poly.type
_entity_poly.pdbx_seq_one_letter_code
_entity_poly.pdbx_strand_id
1 'polypeptide(L)'
;MGKCSLKNSSGVGLIEVLIAMLVVAIGILGYVGLQVNAKRTGYEAIQRSTAVYLISDIIERMRSNSVGVFAGSYTVLNLGNNSLGDAAPVCADPINCTSVQTANIDLWEWEQRLDGATEGGRGGLVTPRGCINVNNGFVTVAVAWQGFTDGVNPANVEDIDNCGAALGLYTGNAADSLRQVVVATSFINNK
;
A
#
# COMPACT_ATOMS: atom_id res chain seq x y z
N MET A 1 -11.35 68.86 -41.87
CA MET A 1 -12.39 67.85 -42.09
C MET A 1 -11.75 66.48 -41.82
N GLY A 2 -11.86 65.95 -40.65
CA GLY A 2 -11.32 64.62 -40.29
C GLY A 2 -12.32 63.54 -40.64
N LYS A 3 -11.92 62.56 -41.45
CA LYS A 3 -12.72 61.38 -41.78
C LYS A 3 -12.64 60.44 -40.59
N CYS A 4 -13.76 60.22 -39.86
CA CYS A 4 -13.93 59.18 -38.86
C CYS A 4 -14.04 57.85 -39.63
N SER A 5 -13.00 56.96 -39.49
CA SER A 5 -13.03 55.64 -40.06
C SER A 5 -13.85 54.76 -39.11
N LEU A 6 -15.02 54.34 -39.52
CA LEU A 6 -15.81 53.33 -38.80
C LEU A 6 -15.10 51.99 -38.92
N LYS A 7 -14.59 51.50 -37.79
CA LYS A 7 -14.01 50.15 -37.68
C LYS A 7 -15.15 49.13 -37.76
N ASN A 8 -15.20 48.33 -38.84
CA ASN A 8 -16.14 47.23 -38.97
C ASN A 8 -15.90 46.24 -37.84
N SER A 9 -16.81 46.17 -36.88
CA SER A 9 -16.88 45.06 -35.88
C SER A 9 -17.65 43.92 -36.53
N SER A 10 -16.93 42.89 -36.99
CA SER A 10 -17.55 41.64 -37.43
C SER A 10 -18.14 40.96 -36.20
N GLY A 11 -19.44 40.75 -36.18
CA GLY A 11 -20.13 39.99 -35.14
C GLY A 11 -19.75 38.51 -35.23
N VAL A 12 -19.54 37.88 -34.06
CA VAL A 12 -19.28 36.43 -33.95
C VAL A 12 -20.51 35.66 -34.44
N GLY A 13 -20.33 34.77 -35.41
CA GLY A 13 -21.43 33.95 -35.93
C GLY A 13 -21.87 32.90 -34.94
N LEU A 14 -23.18 32.61 -34.89
CA LEU A 14 -23.77 31.61 -33.99
C LEU A 14 -23.11 30.23 -34.18
N ILE A 15 -22.68 29.90 -35.40
CA ILE A 15 -21.96 28.65 -35.71
C ILE A 15 -20.56 28.61 -35.08
N GLU A 16 -19.88 29.74 -34.97
CA GLU A 16 -18.54 29.82 -34.37
C GLU A 16 -18.58 29.54 -32.88
N VAL A 17 -19.62 30.05 -32.19
CA VAL A 17 -19.85 29.75 -30.77
C VAL A 17 -20.15 28.26 -30.56
N LEU A 18 -20.96 27.65 -31.44
CA LEU A 18 -21.26 26.21 -31.34
C LEU A 18 -20.02 25.35 -31.55
N ILE A 19 -19.19 25.67 -32.53
CA ILE A 19 -17.94 24.95 -32.78
C ILE A 19 -16.97 25.15 -31.61
N ALA A 20 -16.84 26.37 -31.10
CA ALA A 20 -15.99 26.64 -29.93
C ALA A 20 -16.42 25.85 -28.68
N MET A 21 -17.73 25.79 -28.41
CA MET A 21 -18.25 24.97 -27.28
C MET A 21 -18.00 23.49 -27.47
N LEU A 22 -18.12 22.96 -28.68
CA LEU A 22 -17.84 21.55 -28.98
C LEU A 22 -16.36 21.20 -28.75
N VAL A 23 -15.43 22.06 -29.24
CA VAL A 23 -14.00 21.85 -29.01
C VAL A 23 -13.64 21.91 -27.52
N VAL A 24 -14.21 22.87 -26.78
CA VAL A 24 -14.01 22.99 -25.33
C VAL A 24 -14.56 21.75 -24.61
N ALA A 25 -15.73 21.24 -24.97
CA ALA A 25 -16.31 20.07 -24.37
C ALA A 25 -15.42 18.82 -24.54
N ILE A 26 -14.90 18.59 -25.76
CA ILE A 26 -13.95 17.50 -26.03
C ILE A 26 -12.66 17.68 -25.22
N GLY A 27 -12.13 18.90 -25.12
CA GLY A 27 -10.94 19.22 -24.34
C GLY A 27 -11.10 18.93 -22.87
N ILE A 28 -12.25 19.29 -22.28
CA ILE A 28 -12.56 19.02 -20.87
C ILE A 28 -12.69 17.51 -20.60
N LEU A 29 -13.31 16.73 -21.49
CA LEU A 29 -13.41 15.29 -21.36
C LEU A 29 -12.03 14.62 -21.33
N GLY A 30 -11.13 15.03 -22.22
CA GLY A 30 -9.74 14.55 -22.24
C GLY A 30 -9.00 14.90 -20.94
N TYR A 31 -9.16 16.11 -20.45
CA TYR A 31 -8.56 16.56 -19.19
C TYR A 31 -9.03 15.75 -17.97
N VAL A 32 -10.34 15.49 -17.87
CA VAL A 32 -10.92 14.65 -16.79
C VAL A 32 -10.33 13.23 -16.82
N GLY A 33 -10.18 12.63 -18.01
CA GLY A 33 -9.57 11.31 -18.17
C GLY A 33 -8.13 11.26 -17.64
N LEU A 34 -7.32 12.29 -17.93
CA LEU A 34 -5.96 12.40 -17.41
C LEU A 34 -5.94 12.56 -15.89
N GLN A 35 -6.86 13.35 -15.30
CA GLN A 35 -6.94 13.51 -13.85
C GLN A 35 -7.25 12.20 -13.11
N VAL A 36 -8.17 11.38 -13.64
CA VAL A 36 -8.52 10.10 -13.05
C VAL A 36 -7.30 9.17 -13.04
N ASN A 37 -6.58 9.09 -14.16
CA ASN A 37 -5.38 8.27 -14.25
C ASN A 37 -4.27 8.74 -13.30
N ALA A 38 -4.03 10.06 -13.25
CA ALA A 38 -3.04 10.65 -12.33
C ALA A 38 -3.37 10.36 -10.85
N LYS A 39 -4.66 10.42 -10.47
CA LYS A 39 -5.09 10.06 -9.11
C LYS A 39 -4.85 8.59 -8.79
N ARG A 40 -5.17 7.67 -9.70
CA ARG A 40 -4.92 6.22 -9.51
C ARG A 40 -3.44 5.95 -9.27
N THR A 41 -2.56 6.47 -10.14
CA THR A 41 -1.10 6.32 -10.00
C THR A 41 -0.60 6.94 -8.69
N GLY A 42 -1.15 8.09 -8.28
CA GLY A 42 -0.83 8.71 -7.00
C GLY A 42 -1.21 7.84 -5.80
N TYR A 43 -2.38 7.21 -5.80
CA TYR A 43 -2.79 6.29 -4.73
C TYR A 43 -1.91 5.04 -4.67
N GLU A 44 -1.57 4.44 -5.81
CA GLU A 44 -0.65 3.29 -5.86
C GLU A 44 0.73 3.64 -5.30
N ALA A 45 1.24 4.83 -5.61
CA ALA A 45 2.51 5.31 -5.06
C ALA A 45 2.45 5.47 -3.53
N ILE A 46 1.35 6.01 -3.00
CA ILE A 46 1.13 6.16 -1.56
C ILE A 46 1.05 4.78 -0.88
N GLN A 47 0.26 3.84 -1.44
CA GLN A 47 0.15 2.48 -0.90
C GLN A 47 1.52 1.79 -0.84
N ARG A 48 2.32 1.90 -1.92
CA ARG A 48 3.67 1.34 -1.95
C ARG A 48 4.58 1.97 -0.90
N SER A 49 4.52 3.29 -0.71
CA SER A 49 5.27 4.00 0.32
C SER A 49 4.86 3.53 1.73
N THR A 50 3.57 3.38 1.97
CA THR A 50 3.04 2.86 3.24
C THR A 50 3.52 1.43 3.50
N ALA A 51 3.49 0.54 2.49
CA ALA A 51 3.99 -0.82 2.62
C ALA A 51 5.49 -0.86 2.99
N VAL A 52 6.32 -0.04 2.33
CA VAL A 52 7.75 0.09 2.66
C VAL A 52 7.97 0.58 4.08
N TYR A 53 7.17 1.55 4.53
CA TYR A 53 7.22 2.05 5.91
C TYR A 53 6.89 0.96 6.92
N LEU A 54 5.81 0.18 6.69
CA LEU A 54 5.41 -0.93 7.57
C LEU A 54 6.47 -2.03 7.65
N ILE A 55 7.12 -2.35 6.53
CA ILE A 55 8.25 -3.29 6.51
C ILE A 55 9.41 -2.76 7.34
N SER A 56 9.75 -1.50 7.19
CA SER A 56 10.85 -0.88 7.94
C SER A 56 10.56 -0.86 9.44
N ASP A 57 9.32 -0.55 9.83
CA ASP A 57 8.89 -0.54 11.23
C ASP A 57 9.08 -1.90 11.90
N ILE A 58 8.59 -2.98 11.28
CA ILE A 58 8.75 -4.30 11.90
C ILE A 58 10.21 -4.79 11.92
N ILE A 59 11.01 -4.46 10.90
CA ILE A 59 12.44 -4.79 10.90
C ILE A 59 13.16 -4.09 12.05
N GLU A 60 12.88 -2.82 12.33
CA GLU A 60 13.49 -2.10 13.45
C GLU A 60 13.06 -2.67 14.82
N ARG A 61 11.80 -3.09 14.97
CA ARG A 61 11.34 -3.81 16.15
C ARG A 61 12.07 -5.13 16.34
N MET A 62 12.22 -5.91 15.29
CA MET A 62 13.00 -7.16 15.31
C MET A 62 14.47 -6.92 15.67
N ARG A 63 15.06 -5.82 15.23
CA ARG A 63 16.45 -5.44 15.62
C ARG A 63 16.59 -5.17 17.10
N SER A 64 15.56 -4.61 17.74
CA SER A 64 15.55 -4.36 19.18
C SER A 64 15.36 -5.65 20.00
N ASN A 65 14.78 -6.69 19.41
CA ASN A 65 14.51 -7.98 20.04
C ASN A 65 15.19 -9.14 19.26
N SER A 66 16.51 -9.05 19.08
CA SER A 66 17.28 -10.05 18.34
C SER A 66 17.12 -11.47 18.88
N VAL A 67 17.00 -11.65 20.20
CA VAL A 67 16.75 -12.96 20.84
C VAL A 67 15.44 -13.57 20.35
N GLY A 68 14.36 -12.79 20.26
CA GLY A 68 13.07 -13.24 19.72
C GLY A 68 13.15 -13.62 18.23
N VAL A 69 13.98 -12.90 17.46
CA VAL A 69 14.26 -13.23 16.05
C VAL A 69 14.91 -14.60 15.92
N PHE A 70 15.98 -14.85 16.67
CA PHE A 70 16.69 -16.14 16.64
C PHE A 70 15.88 -17.29 17.24
N ALA A 71 14.92 -16.99 18.14
CA ALA A 71 13.94 -17.95 18.63
C ALA A 71 12.82 -18.27 17.61
N GLY A 72 12.79 -17.61 16.45
CA GLY A 72 11.76 -17.78 15.43
C GLY A 72 10.39 -17.18 15.77
N SER A 73 10.33 -16.34 16.81
CA SER A 73 9.05 -15.81 17.35
C SER A 73 8.36 -14.80 16.43
N TYR A 74 9.06 -14.29 15.40
CA TYR A 74 8.52 -13.36 14.42
C TYR A 74 8.07 -14.02 13.11
N THR A 75 8.28 -15.33 12.94
CA THR A 75 7.87 -16.02 11.71
C THR A 75 6.34 -16.10 11.63
N VAL A 76 5.75 -15.47 10.62
CA VAL A 76 4.29 -15.41 10.43
C VAL A 76 3.95 -15.35 8.95
N LEU A 77 2.81 -15.95 8.57
CA LEU A 77 2.28 -15.92 7.22
C LEU A 77 0.87 -15.32 7.23
N ASN A 78 0.61 -14.43 6.26
CA ASN A 78 -0.71 -13.84 6.00
C ASN A 78 -1.32 -13.09 7.19
N LEU A 79 -0.49 -12.44 8.01
CA LEU A 79 -0.93 -11.58 9.10
C LEU A 79 -1.77 -10.41 8.56
N GLY A 80 -2.86 -10.09 9.22
CA GLY A 80 -3.79 -9.01 8.86
C GLY A 80 -5.24 -9.46 8.89
N ASN A 81 -6.17 -8.52 8.81
CA ASN A 81 -7.60 -8.71 9.03
C ASN A 81 -7.89 -9.21 10.46
N ASN A 82 -7.23 -8.59 11.43
CA ASN A 82 -7.41 -8.88 12.85
C ASN A 82 -7.19 -10.36 13.21
N SER A 83 -6.22 -11.01 12.59
CA SER A 83 -5.93 -12.44 12.78
C SER A 83 -5.40 -12.75 14.18
N LEU A 84 -4.80 -11.78 14.87
CA LEU A 84 -4.33 -11.89 16.25
C LEU A 84 -5.37 -11.46 17.29
N GLY A 85 -6.53 -10.95 16.85
CA GLY A 85 -7.63 -10.53 17.70
C GLY A 85 -7.52 -9.11 18.24
N ASP A 86 -8.61 -8.62 18.85
CA ASP A 86 -8.74 -7.23 19.31
C ASP A 86 -7.94 -6.94 20.59
N ALA A 87 -7.66 -7.97 21.39
CA ALA A 87 -7.00 -7.81 22.66
C ALA A 87 -5.49 -7.75 22.50
N ALA A 88 -4.88 -6.63 22.90
CA ALA A 88 -3.43 -6.50 22.90
C ALA A 88 -2.78 -7.55 23.81
N PRO A 89 -1.76 -8.28 23.33
CA PRO A 89 -0.97 -9.14 24.19
C PRO A 89 -0.32 -8.33 25.32
N VAL A 90 -0.28 -8.89 26.50
CA VAL A 90 0.32 -8.25 27.68
C VAL A 90 1.48 -9.08 28.21
N CYS A 91 2.50 -8.40 28.74
CA CYS A 91 3.57 -9.08 29.46
C CYS A 91 3.07 -9.55 30.82
N ALA A 92 3.47 -10.75 31.24
CA ALA A 92 3.17 -11.27 32.58
C ALA A 92 3.77 -10.37 33.68
N ASP A 93 4.94 -9.80 33.43
CA ASP A 93 5.57 -8.75 34.22
C ASP A 93 5.72 -7.49 33.34
N PRO A 94 5.03 -6.37 33.67
CA PRO A 94 5.07 -5.17 32.85
C PRO A 94 6.46 -4.50 32.78
N ILE A 95 7.38 -4.90 33.66
CA ILE A 95 8.75 -4.36 33.68
C ILE A 95 9.71 -5.26 32.88
N ASN A 96 9.43 -6.57 32.79
CA ASN A 96 10.33 -7.56 32.18
C ASN A 96 9.58 -8.49 31.23
N CYS A 97 9.30 -8.01 30.02
CA CYS A 97 8.80 -8.88 28.96
C CYS A 97 9.86 -9.88 28.51
N THR A 98 9.48 -11.12 28.32
CA THR A 98 10.35 -12.08 27.62
C THR A 98 10.43 -11.71 26.14
N SER A 99 11.51 -12.14 25.46
CA SER A 99 11.69 -11.90 24.03
C SER A 99 10.51 -12.41 23.18
N VAL A 100 9.87 -13.51 23.58
CA VAL A 100 8.69 -14.07 22.93
C VAL A 100 7.46 -13.18 23.15
N GLN A 101 7.26 -12.70 24.38
CA GLN A 101 6.15 -11.78 24.68
C GLN A 101 6.29 -10.46 23.93
N THR A 102 7.52 -9.93 23.86
CA THR A 102 7.83 -8.73 23.05
C THR A 102 7.50 -8.97 21.59
N ALA A 103 7.91 -10.11 21.01
CA ALA A 103 7.59 -10.44 19.63
C ALA A 103 6.08 -10.53 19.37
N ASN A 104 5.30 -11.10 20.29
CA ASN A 104 3.84 -11.17 20.17
C ASN A 104 3.20 -9.78 20.19
N ILE A 105 3.69 -8.87 21.03
CA ILE A 105 3.22 -7.48 21.11
C ILE A 105 3.59 -6.76 19.80
N ASP A 106 4.82 -6.90 19.34
CA ASP A 106 5.29 -6.27 18.10
C ASP A 106 4.47 -6.71 16.89
N LEU A 107 4.17 -8.01 16.78
CA LEU A 107 3.35 -8.57 15.70
C LEU A 107 1.90 -8.07 15.78
N TRP A 108 1.32 -8.01 16.98
CA TRP A 108 -0.03 -7.49 17.16
C TRP A 108 -0.12 -6.01 16.79
N GLU A 109 0.81 -5.19 17.29
CA GLU A 109 0.84 -3.77 16.94
C GLU A 109 1.10 -3.54 15.45
N TRP A 110 1.91 -4.40 14.82
CA TRP A 110 2.17 -4.33 13.40
C TRP A 110 0.92 -4.71 12.59
N GLU A 111 0.17 -5.73 13.02
CA GLU A 111 -1.13 -6.06 12.41
C GLU A 111 -2.11 -4.90 12.48
N GLN A 112 -2.22 -4.24 13.65
CA GLN A 112 -3.10 -3.08 13.80
C GLN A 112 -2.73 -1.94 12.83
N ARG A 113 -1.45 -1.77 12.55
CA ARG A 113 -0.99 -0.78 11.55
C ARG A 113 -1.24 -1.24 10.11
N LEU A 114 -1.03 -2.51 9.81
CA LEU A 114 -1.38 -3.10 8.51
C LEU A 114 -2.86 -2.85 8.20
N ASP A 115 -3.73 -3.15 9.14
CA ASP A 115 -5.19 -3.01 8.99
C ASP A 115 -5.67 -1.55 9.06
N GLY A 116 -4.76 -0.60 9.33
CA GLY A 116 -5.07 0.82 9.41
C GLY A 116 -5.88 1.21 10.65
N ALA A 117 -5.92 0.37 11.68
CA ALA A 117 -6.69 0.61 12.90
C ALA A 117 -6.23 1.87 13.65
N THR A 118 -4.93 2.19 13.61
CA THR A 118 -4.35 3.40 14.22
C THR A 118 -4.78 4.69 13.51
N GLU A 119 -5.22 4.61 12.26
CA GLU A 119 -5.65 5.74 11.43
C GLU A 119 -7.17 5.80 11.26
N GLY A 120 -7.90 5.09 12.09
CA GLY A 120 -9.37 5.02 12.04
C GLY A 120 -9.90 4.37 10.75
N GLY A 121 -9.15 3.43 10.16
CA GLY A 121 -9.52 2.73 8.93
C GLY A 121 -9.41 3.60 7.67
N ARG A 122 -8.73 4.76 7.75
CA ARG A 122 -8.59 5.69 6.63
C ARG A 122 -7.13 5.75 6.17
N GLY A 123 -6.91 5.50 4.88
CA GLY A 123 -5.60 5.71 4.25
C GLY A 123 -4.62 4.54 4.33
N GLY A 124 -5.05 3.38 4.84
CA GLY A 124 -4.26 2.15 4.87
C GLY A 124 -4.18 1.43 3.51
N LEU A 125 -3.51 0.31 3.53
CA LEU A 125 -3.50 -0.64 2.41
C LEU A 125 -4.87 -1.32 2.29
N VAL A 126 -5.28 -1.68 1.09
CA VAL A 126 -6.55 -2.39 0.87
C VAL A 126 -6.30 -3.88 1.05
N THR A 127 -7.04 -4.51 1.96
CA THR A 127 -6.92 -5.95 2.31
C THR A 127 -5.46 -6.41 2.49
N PRO A 128 -4.68 -5.75 3.38
CA PRO A 128 -3.27 -6.05 3.52
C PRO A 128 -3.02 -7.44 4.07
N ARG A 129 -1.86 -8.02 3.70
CA ARG A 129 -1.30 -9.22 4.32
C ARG A 129 0.18 -9.04 4.53
N GLY A 130 0.63 -9.36 5.73
CA GLY A 130 2.03 -9.33 6.11
C GLY A 130 2.58 -10.74 6.28
N CYS A 131 3.80 -10.96 5.83
CA CYS A 131 4.51 -12.22 6.01
C CYS A 131 5.94 -11.94 6.43
N ILE A 132 6.43 -12.73 7.37
CA ILE A 132 7.79 -12.65 7.88
C ILE A 132 8.39 -14.05 7.91
N ASN A 133 9.54 -14.21 7.29
CA ASN A 133 10.35 -15.42 7.37
C ASN A 133 11.69 -15.08 8.01
N VAL A 134 12.11 -15.91 8.94
CA VAL A 134 13.40 -15.78 9.63
C VAL A 134 14.22 -17.04 9.42
N ASN A 135 15.44 -16.89 8.90
CA ASN A 135 16.37 -17.97 8.71
C ASN A 135 17.79 -17.53 9.11
N ASN A 136 18.28 -18.04 10.24
CA ASN A 136 19.63 -17.76 10.75
C ASN A 136 20.02 -16.27 10.78
N GLY A 137 19.09 -15.40 11.23
CA GLY A 137 19.28 -13.95 11.28
C GLY A 137 19.01 -13.22 9.96
N PHE A 138 18.83 -13.93 8.85
CA PHE A 138 18.25 -13.34 7.64
C PHE A 138 16.74 -13.24 7.83
N VAL A 139 16.25 -12.03 7.75
CA VAL A 139 14.82 -11.72 7.88
C VAL A 139 14.33 -11.25 6.53
N THR A 140 13.28 -11.89 6.02
CA THR A 140 12.55 -11.45 4.84
C THR A 140 11.16 -11.05 5.26
N VAL A 141 10.75 -9.84 4.93
CA VAL A 141 9.42 -9.32 5.21
C VAL A 141 8.74 -8.97 3.90
N ALA A 142 7.52 -9.45 3.72
CA ALA A 142 6.67 -9.09 2.59
C ALA A 142 5.37 -8.47 3.08
N VAL A 143 4.90 -7.44 2.38
CA VAL A 143 3.57 -6.88 2.54
C VAL A 143 2.89 -6.92 1.19
N ALA A 144 1.74 -7.58 1.15
CA ALA A 144 0.86 -7.66 -0.02
C ALA A 144 -0.41 -6.86 0.23
N TRP A 145 -0.98 -6.28 -0.83
CA TRP A 145 -2.25 -5.54 -0.78
C TRP A 145 -2.94 -5.56 -2.14
N GLN A 146 -4.20 -5.13 -2.16
CA GLN A 146 -4.96 -4.97 -3.39
C GLN A 146 -4.63 -3.62 -4.06
N GLY A 147 -4.11 -3.68 -5.28
CA GLY A 147 -3.91 -2.52 -6.15
C GLY A 147 -5.14 -2.17 -6.97
N PHE A 148 -5.02 -1.11 -7.76
CA PHE A 148 -6.10 -0.63 -8.65
C PHE A 148 -5.95 -1.13 -10.09
N THR A 149 -4.80 -1.63 -10.46
CA THR A 149 -4.46 -2.10 -11.81
C THR A 149 -4.12 -3.58 -11.79
N ASP A 150 -4.70 -4.31 -12.75
CA ASP A 150 -4.30 -5.70 -12.98
C ASP A 150 -2.82 -5.74 -13.39
N GLY A 151 -2.05 -6.53 -12.69
CA GLY A 151 -0.64 -6.76 -12.95
C GLY A 151 -0.34 -8.23 -13.24
N VAL A 152 0.91 -8.51 -13.52
CA VAL A 152 1.41 -9.88 -13.51
C VAL A 152 1.64 -10.25 -12.06
N ASN A 153 0.97 -11.32 -11.58
CA ASN A 153 1.25 -11.85 -10.25
C ASN A 153 2.76 -12.15 -10.17
N PRO A 154 3.51 -11.56 -9.22
CA PRO A 154 4.93 -11.81 -9.08
C PRO A 154 5.16 -13.24 -8.56
N ALA A 155 5.03 -14.23 -9.45
CA ALA A 155 4.96 -15.64 -9.12
C ALA A 155 6.31 -16.34 -8.94
N ASN A 156 7.45 -15.63 -8.92
CA ASN A 156 8.75 -16.27 -9.11
C ASN A 156 9.88 -15.87 -8.18
N VAL A 157 9.61 -15.40 -6.99
CA VAL A 157 10.69 -15.13 -6.03
C VAL A 157 10.37 -15.80 -4.71
N GLU A 158 11.26 -16.61 -4.21
CA GLU A 158 11.29 -17.34 -2.92
C GLU A 158 9.99 -17.39 -2.04
N ASP A 159 9.82 -18.39 -1.22
CA ASP A 159 8.59 -18.79 -0.45
C ASP A 159 7.73 -17.66 0.17
N ILE A 160 8.30 -16.50 0.37
CA ILE A 160 7.58 -15.36 0.93
C ILE A 160 6.77 -14.57 -0.11
N ASP A 161 7.01 -14.78 -1.39
CA ASP A 161 6.28 -14.10 -2.49
C ASP A 161 4.86 -14.59 -2.64
N ASN A 162 4.53 -15.69 -2.02
CA ASN A 162 3.15 -16.15 -1.91
C ASN A 162 2.37 -15.43 -0.81
N CYS A 163 2.94 -14.40 -0.18
CA CYS A 163 2.26 -13.61 0.82
C CYS A 163 0.93 -13.06 0.30
N GLY A 164 -0.17 -13.48 0.89
CA GLY A 164 -1.52 -13.10 0.48
C GLY A 164 -2.03 -13.78 -0.80
N ALA A 165 -1.21 -14.58 -1.51
CA ALA A 165 -1.65 -15.28 -2.72
C ALA A 165 -2.64 -16.40 -2.41
N ALA A 166 -3.47 -16.74 -3.41
CA ALA A 166 -4.47 -17.81 -3.33
C ALA A 166 -5.52 -17.68 -2.21
N LEU A 167 -5.61 -16.51 -1.58
CA LEU A 167 -6.65 -16.22 -0.56
C LEU A 167 -7.97 -15.72 -1.18
N GLY A 168 -8.02 -15.51 -2.50
CA GLY A 168 -9.17 -14.94 -3.19
C GLY A 168 -9.39 -13.45 -2.93
N LEU A 169 -8.43 -12.75 -2.30
CA LEU A 169 -8.54 -11.35 -1.89
C LEU A 169 -8.24 -10.37 -3.04
N TYR A 170 -7.43 -10.79 -4.00
CA TYR A 170 -6.84 -9.91 -5.02
C TYR A 170 -7.29 -10.26 -6.44
N THR A 171 -8.51 -10.77 -6.56
CA THR A 171 -9.07 -11.21 -7.84
C THR A 171 -9.49 -10.01 -8.67
N GLY A 172 -8.89 -9.86 -9.85
CA GLY A 172 -9.29 -8.94 -10.91
C GLY A 172 -9.71 -9.72 -12.15
N ASN A 173 -9.06 -9.48 -13.29
CA ASN A 173 -9.30 -10.22 -14.51
C ASN A 173 -8.80 -11.70 -14.43
N ALA A 174 -7.87 -11.96 -13.53
CA ALA A 174 -7.39 -13.30 -13.19
C ALA A 174 -7.20 -13.41 -11.67
N ALA A 175 -6.98 -14.64 -11.17
CA ALA A 175 -6.64 -14.87 -9.78
C ALA A 175 -5.38 -14.10 -9.40
N ASP A 176 -5.44 -13.37 -8.28
CA ASP A 176 -4.34 -12.55 -7.75
C ASP A 176 -3.80 -11.45 -8.70
N SER A 177 -4.51 -11.11 -9.79
CA SER A 177 -4.05 -10.10 -10.74
C SER A 177 -3.99 -8.67 -10.16
N LEU A 178 -4.76 -8.39 -9.12
CA LEU A 178 -4.72 -7.12 -8.38
C LEU A 178 -3.72 -7.14 -7.21
N ARG A 179 -3.01 -8.27 -6.98
CA ARG A 179 -2.04 -8.38 -5.90
C ARG A 179 -0.81 -7.52 -6.19
N GLN A 180 -0.56 -6.57 -5.31
CA GLN A 180 0.70 -5.84 -5.24
C GLN A 180 1.49 -6.38 -4.05
N VAL A 181 2.81 -6.47 -4.17
CA VAL A 181 3.68 -6.93 -3.09
C VAL A 181 4.98 -6.14 -3.08
N VAL A 182 5.45 -5.84 -1.88
CA VAL A 182 6.81 -5.32 -1.64
C VAL A 182 7.48 -6.28 -0.68
N VAL A 183 8.73 -6.62 -0.99
CA VAL A 183 9.57 -7.51 -0.19
C VAL A 183 10.85 -6.75 0.19
N ALA A 184 11.27 -6.88 1.43
CA ALA A 184 12.57 -6.43 1.87
C ALA A 184 13.25 -7.50 2.72
N THR A 185 14.58 -7.58 2.56
CA THR A 185 15.43 -8.48 3.34
C THR A 185 16.38 -7.68 4.21
N SER A 186 16.65 -8.19 5.40
CA SER A 186 17.63 -7.61 6.32
C SER A 186 18.36 -8.71 7.07
N PHE A 187 19.55 -8.39 7.56
CA PHE A 187 20.29 -9.27 8.45
C PHE A 187 20.28 -8.67 9.86
N ILE A 188 19.89 -9.49 10.84
CA ILE A 188 19.87 -9.14 12.27
C ILE A 188 20.92 -10.00 12.96
N ASN A 189 21.85 -9.35 13.64
CA ASN A 189 22.92 -10.04 14.37
C ASN A 189 22.42 -10.43 15.77
N ASN A 190 22.82 -11.60 16.23
CA ASN A 190 22.57 -12.02 17.62
C ASN A 190 23.51 -11.22 18.53
N LYS A 191 22.95 -10.33 19.36
CA LYS A 191 23.70 -9.59 20.37
C LYS A 191 23.47 -10.16 21.74
#